data_e004ff472681e06f0a828e8b8f81a878
#
_entry.id   e004ff472681e06f0a828e8b8f81a878
#
_cell.length_a   1.000
_cell.length_b   1.000
_cell.length_c   1.000
_cell.angle_alpha   90.00
_cell.angle_beta   90.00
_cell.angle_gamma   90.00
#
_symmetry.space_group_name_H-M   'P 1'
#
loop_
_entity.id
_entity.type
_entity.pdbx_description
1 polymer ?
#
loop_
_entity_poly.entity_id
_entity_poly.type
_entity_poly.pdbx_seq_one_letter_code
_entity_poly.pdbx_strand_id
1 'polypeptide(L)'
;MTISELEETLKEEARLFLSRARGLRGPHTEDLFARRVYIGPEDVHVENYPRRPLAVFNPGAVLEGEVVHLFPRLVFEYYSYASAIGHATLPLKDLLAGRIPKPLPVRILLYPTELFEAVRGCEDARAHRREGGYALFYTGVGKLGDARNTDSKEVFTAILSLAEFDEAFQLKRKAPIRIGLSGEETGLALYLPTKNATFLEGDHVLLRPSLPGLPD
;
A
#
# COMPACT_ATOMS: atom_id res chain seq x y z
N MET A 1 2.02 -27.07 10.27
CA MET A 1 2.55 -26.52 9.00
C MET A 1 3.64 -25.52 9.36
N THR A 2 4.85 -25.78 8.97
CA THR A 2 6.00 -24.88 9.15
C THR A 2 5.98 -23.78 8.07
N ILE A 3 6.78 -22.73 8.27
CA ILE A 3 6.96 -21.65 7.29
C ILE A 3 7.44 -22.20 5.95
N SER A 4 8.40 -23.12 5.99
CA SER A 4 8.96 -23.75 4.79
C SER A 4 7.92 -24.58 4.04
N GLU A 5 7.07 -25.31 4.74
CA GLU A 5 5.94 -26.07 4.13
C GLU A 5 4.92 -25.13 3.48
N LEU A 6 4.62 -23.99 4.11
CA LEU A 6 3.72 -22.98 3.53
C LEU A 6 4.32 -22.38 2.26
N GLU A 7 5.60 -21.97 2.29
CA GLU A 7 6.28 -21.42 1.12
C GLU A 7 6.31 -22.40 -0.05
N GLU A 8 6.60 -23.69 0.19
CA GLU A 8 6.60 -24.70 -0.87
C GLU A 8 5.20 -24.93 -1.42
N THR A 9 4.18 -24.99 -0.56
CA THR A 9 2.78 -25.11 -0.99
C THR A 9 2.38 -23.93 -1.88
N LEU A 10 2.69 -22.68 -1.47
CA LEU A 10 2.38 -21.48 -2.26
C LEU A 10 3.13 -21.47 -3.59
N LYS A 11 4.39 -21.91 -3.62
CA LYS A 11 5.17 -22.04 -4.86
C LYS A 11 4.58 -23.06 -5.81
N GLU A 12 4.14 -24.19 -5.29
CA GLU A 12 3.53 -25.26 -6.10
C GLU A 12 2.19 -24.83 -6.70
N GLU A 13 1.31 -24.21 -5.90
CA GLU A 13 0.05 -23.65 -6.37
C GLU A 13 0.26 -22.55 -7.41
N ALA A 14 1.24 -21.66 -7.21
CA ALA A 14 1.58 -20.63 -8.18
C ALA A 14 2.10 -21.22 -9.51
N ARG A 15 2.96 -22.26 -9.47
CA ARG A 15 3.41 -22.94 -10.69
C ARG A 15 2.26 -23.59 -11.44
N LEU A 16 1.34 -24.25 -10.70
CA LEU A 16 0.15 -24.87 -11.27
C LEU A 16 -0.75 -23.82 -11.93
N PHE A 17 -1.01 -22.69 -11.26
CA PHE A 17 -1.75 -21.57 -11.83
C PHE A 17 -1.08 -21.04 -13.10
N LEU A 18 0.21 -20.74 -13.07
CA LEU A 18 0.96 -20.23 -14.22
C LEU A 18 0.93 -21.19 -15.41
N SER A 19 0.95 -22.52 -15.16
CA SER A 19 0.84 -23.50 -16.23
C SER A 19 -0.53 -23.47 -16.93
N ARG A 20 -1.60 -23.22 -16.19
CA ARG A 20 -2.97 -23.07 -16.70
C ARG A 20 -3.22 -21.70 -17.33
N ALA A 21 -2.52 -20.68 -16.87
CA ALA A 21 -2.65 -19.30 -17.33
C ALA A 21 -1.85 -19.00 -18.62
N ARG A 22 -1.16 -19.96 -19.21
CA ARG A 22 -0.43 -19.80 -20.47
C ARG A 22 -1.36 -19.28 -21.56
N GLY A 23 -1.01 -18.13 -22.14
CA GLY A 23 -1.79 -17.48 -23.19
C GLY A 23 -2.85 -16.49 -22.69
N LEU A 24 -3.08 -16.38 -21.37
CA LEU A 24 -3.95 -15.35 -20.80
C LEU A 24 -3.30 -13.96 -20.80
N ARG A 25 -1.96 -13.89 -20.83
CA ARG A 25 -1.20 -12.64 -20.96
C ARG A 25 -0.40 -12.67 -22.26
N GLY A 26 -0.68 -11.70 -23.12
CA GLY A 26 0.15 -11.39 -24.28
C GLY A 26 1.03 -10.16 -24.00
N PRO A 27 2.04 -9.89 -24.85
CA PRO A 27 2.87 -8.68 -24.74
C PRO A 27 2.14 -7.41 -25.21
N HIS A 28 0.83 -7.46 -25.33
CA HIS A 28 0.00 -6.37 -25.82
C HIS A 28 -0.64 -5.63 -24.66
N THR A 29 -0.58 -4.30 -24.70
CA THR A 29 -1.21 -3.40 -23.74
C THR A 29 -2.20 -2.52 -24.48
N GLU A 30 -3.42 -2.43 -23.97
CA GLU A 30 -4.48 -1.60 -24.51
C GLU A 30 -5.12 -0.75 -23.42
N ASP A 31 -5.35 0.53 -23.71
CA ASP A 31 -6.11 1.42 -22.83
C ASP A 31 -7.61 1.10 -22.95
N LEU A 32 -8.16 0.41 -21.95
CA LEU A 32 -9.59 0.05 -21.90
C LEU A 32 -10.50 1.23 -21.52
N PHE A 33 -9.94 2.27 -20.91
CA PHE A 33 -10.70 3.40 -20.39
C PHE A 33 -10.23 4.73 -20.98
N ALA A 34 -11.16 5.62 -21.27
CA ALA A 34 -10.83 6.99 -21.61
C ALA A 34 -10.19 7.69 -20.40
N ARG A 35 -8.99 8.23 -20.58
CA ARG A 35 -8.34 9.07 -19.57
C ARG A 35 -9.07 10.39 -19.45
N ARG A 36 -9.59 10.69 -18.25
CA ARG A 36 -10.33 11.92 -17.99
C ARG A 36 -9.44 13.03 -17.47
N VAL A 37 -8.52 12.68 -16.58
CA VAL A 37 -7.65 13.63 -15.91
C VAL A 37 -6.32 12.99 -15.55
N TYR A 38 -5.28 13.81 -15.54
CA TYR A 38 -3.96 13.46 -15.04
C TYR A 38 -3.61 14.43 -13.91
N ILE A 39 -3.11 13.90 -12.78
CA ILE A 39 -2.67 14.68 -11.62
C ILE A 39 -1.19 14.40 -11.41
N GLY A 40 -0.36 15.38 -11.73
CA GLY A 40 1.08 15.33 -11.51
C GLY A 40 1.51 16.04 -10.22
N PRO A 41 2.79 15.98 -9.87
CA PRO A 41 3.32 16.67 -8.68
C PRO A 41 3.18 18.20 -8.75
N GLU A 42 3.14 18.77 -9.95
CA GLU A 42 2.90 20.20 -10.21
C GLU A 42 1.48 20.64 -9.88
N ASP A 43 0.53 19.71 -9.93
CA ASP A 43 -0.88 19.96 -9.67
C ASP A 43 -1.24 19.84 -8.17
N VAL A 44 -0.29 19.45 -7.30
CA VAL A 44 -0.55 19.16 -5.89
C VAL A 44 0.04 20.26 -5.00
N HIS A 45 -0.76 20.71 -4.02
CA HIS A 45 -0.32 21.53 -2.91
C HIS A 45 -0.46 20.77 -1.58
N VAL A 46 0.66 20.55 -0.89
CA VAL A 46 0.64 19.87 0.41
C VAL A 46 0.45 20.88 1.52
N GLU A 47 -0.69 20.79 2.24
CA GLU A 47 -1.10 21.78 3.23
C GLU A 47 -0.27 21.77 4.52
N ASN A 48 0.17 20.59 4.95
CA ASN A 48 0.86 20.39 6.23
C ASN A 48 2.35 20.05 6.08
N TYR A 49 2.94 20.32 4.92
CA TYR A 49 4.37 20.17 4.67
C TYR A 49 4.88 21.20 3.66
N PRO A 50 6.02 21.88 3.90
CA PRO A 50 6.41 23.06 3.12
C PRO A 50 6.98 22.72 1.73
N ARG A 51 7.22 21.45 1.42
CA ARG A 51 7.79 21.04 0.13
C ARG A 51 6.74 20.44 -0.78
N ARG A 52 6.87 20.73 -2.07
CA ARG A 52 6.12 20.05 -3.11
C ARG A 52 6.70 18.64 -3.30
N PRO A 53 5.87 17.61 -3.54
CA PRO A 53 6.37 16.28 -3.86
C PRO A 53 7.09 16.30 -5.22
N LEU A 54 8.06 15.41 -5.38
CA LEU A 54 8.76 15.15 -6.64
C LEU A 54 7.98 14.19 -7.54
N ALA A 55 7.21 13.30 -6.93
CA ALA A 55 6.32 12.38 -7.64
C ALA A 55 5.03 12.16 -6.85
N VAL A 56 3.94 11.91 -7.57
CA VAL A 56 2.60 11.61 -7.05
C VAL A 56 2.04 10.45 -7.88
N PHE A 57 1.72 9.32 -7.26
CA PHE A 57 1.24 8.13 -7.97
C PHE A 57 0.62 7.10 -7.03
N ASN A 58 0.15 5.96 -7.56
CA ASN A 58 -0.42 4.83 -6.85
C ASN A 58 -1.48 5.19 -5.79
N PRO A 59 -2.49 6.00 -6.10
CA PRO A 59 -3.50 6.37 -5.14
C PRO A 59 -4.38 5.19 -4.76
N GLY A 60 -4.66 5.02 -3.46
CA GLY A 60 -5.88 4.35 -3.02
C GLY A 60 -7.06 5.29 -3.17
N ALA A 61 -8.29 4.76 -3.21
CA ALA A 61 -9.49 5.57 -3.28
C ALA A 61 -10.65 4.93 -2.52
N VAL A 62 -11.50 5.77 -1.95
CA VAL A 62 -12.79 5.40 -1.36
C VAL A 62 -13.84 6.37 -1.87
N LEU A 63 -14.96 5.84 -2.32
CA LEU A 63 -16.14 6.64 -2.64
C LEU A 63 -17.08 6.66 -1.44
N GLU A 64 -17.40 7.84 -0.95
CA GLU A 64 -18.36 8.07 0.12
C GLU A 64 -19.41 9.08 -0.34
N GLY A 65 -20.62 8.57 -0.60
CA GLY A 65 -21.66 9.38 -1.26
C GLY A 65 -21.17 9.90 -2.60
N GLU A 66 -21.14 11.21 -2.76
CA GLU A 66 -20.67 11.91 -3.97
C GLU A 66 -19.23 12.44 -3.86
N VAL A 67 -18.48 12.01 -2.83
CA VAL A 67 -17.10 12.44 -2.57
C VAL A 67 -16.15 11.26 -2.77
N VAL A 68 -15.11 11.50 -3.57
CA VAL A 68 -14.00 10.58 -3.74
C VAL A 68 -12.87 11.01 -2.82
N HIS A 69 -12.51 10.15 -1.88
CA HIS A 69 -11.31 10.28 -1.06
C HIS A 69 -10.15 9.60 -1.78
N LEU A 70 -9.10 10.34 -2.07
CA LEU A 70 -7.87 9.85 -2.70
C LEU A 70 -6.75 9.79 -1.68
N PHE A 71 -5.97 8.71 -1.72
CA PHE A 71 -4.82 8.50 -0.84
C PHE A 71 -3.54 8.30 -1.69
N PRO A 72 -3.02 9.37 -2.30
CA PRO A 72 -1.87 9.29 -3.17
C PRO A 72 -0.59 9.02 -2.38
N ARG A 73 0.34 8.28 -3.00
CA ARG A 73 1.72 8.22 -2.57
C ARG A 73 2.43 9.51 -3.02
N LEU A 74 3.10 10.15 -2.08
CA LEU A 74 3.87 11.38 -2.27
C LEU A 74 5.34 11.07 -2.01
N VAL A 75 6.22 11.36 -2.97
CA VAL A 75 7.66 11.20 -2.83
C VAL A 75 8.31 12.56 -2.75
N PHE A 76 9.09 12.80 -1.70
CA PHE A 76 9.70 14.13 -1.43
C PHE A 76 11.19 14.18 -1.62
N GLU A 77 11.84 13.02 -1.76
CA GLU A 77 13.29 12.95 -1.82
C GLU A 77 13.73 11.93 -2.89
N TYR A 78 14.68 12.33 -3.71
CA TYR A 78 15.09 11.55 -4.88
C TYR A 78 15.97 10.35 -4.51
N TYR A 79 16.93 10.55 -3.62
CA TYR A 79 17.94 9.51 -3.33
C TYR A 79 17.43 8.44 -2.39
N SER A 80 16.80 8.82 -1.29
CA SER A 80 16.22 7.87 -0.33
C SER A 80 14.83 7.40 -0.74
N TYR A 81 14.22 8.09 -1.72
CA TYR A 81 12.87 7.79 -2.20
C TYR A 81 11.82 7.82 -1.09
N ALA A 82 12.00 8.75 -0.13
CA ALA A 82 11.14 8.87 1.03
C ALA A 82 9.70 9.17 0.64
N SER A 83 8.82 8.26 1.02
CA SER A 83 7.40 8.29 0.67
C SER A 83 6.51 8.58 1.87
N ALA A 84 5.45 9.33 1.63
CA ALA A 84 4.33 9.52 2.53
C ALA A 84 3.01 9.24 1.81
N ILE A 85 1.93 9.02 2.55
CA ILE A 85 0.58 8.90 2.00
C ILE A 85 -0.19 10.15 2.33
N GLY A 86 -0.68 10.81 1.29
CA GLY A 86 -1.54 11.98 1.40
C GLY A 86 -3.03 11.60 1.42
N HIS A 87 -3.85 12.61 1.62
CA HIS A 87 -5.30 12.56 1.47
C HIS A 87 -5.79 13.81 0.76
N ALA A 88 -6.63 13.61 -0.24
CA ALA A 88 -7.36 14.65 -0.94
C ALA A 88 -8.81 14.24 -1.15
N THR A 89 -9.70 15.20 -1.32
CA THR A 89 -11.10 14.94 -1.64
C THR A 89 -11.49 15.62 -2.94
N LEU A 90 -12.32 14.93 -3.73
CA LEU A 90 -12.84 15.45 -4.98
C LEU A 90 -14.33 15.07 -5.12
N PRO A 91 -15.20 15.99 -5.59
CA PRO A 91 -16.55 15.62 -6.00
C PRO A 91 -16.49 14.60 -7.15
N LEU A 92 -17.22 13.50 -7.03
CA LEU A 92 -17.26 12.45 -8.05
C LEU A 92 -17.61 13.02 -9.44
N LYS A 93 -18.61 13.91 -9.51
CA LYS A 93 -19.03 14.58 -10.75
C LYS A 93 -17.90 15.35 -11.43
N ASP A 94 -17.02 15.97 -10.66
CA ASP A 94 -15.91 16.75 -11.20
C ASP A 94 -14.77 15.84 -11.67
N LEU A 95 -14.49 14.78 -10.93
CA LEU A 95 -13.53 13.75 -11.34
C LEU A 95 -13.98 13.09 -12.66
N LEU A 96 -15.24 12.69 -12.78
CA LEU A 96 -15.79 12.08 -13.99
C LEU A 96 -15.80 13.05 -15.18
N ALA A 97 -15.93 14.34 -14.94
CA ALA A 97 -15.86 15.37 -15.97
C ALA A 97 -14.43 15.85 -16.30
N GLY A 98 -13.42 15.26 -15.64
CA GLY A 98 -12.03 15.67 -15.81
C GLY A 98 -11.70 17.07 -15.24
N ARG A 99 -12.51 17.56 -14.33
CA ARG A 99 -12.31 18.84 -13.65
C ARG A 99 -11.78 18.61 -12.27
N ILE A 100 -10.55 19.05 -12.03
CA ILE A 100 -9.91 19.03 -10.71
C ILE A 100 -9.42 20.43 -10.36
N PRO A 101 -9.44 20.80 -9.07
CA PRO A 101 -8.78 22.04 -8.65
C PRO A 101 -7.27 21.94 -8.92
N LYS A 102 -6.68 23.02 -9.37
CA LYS A 102 -5.23 23.15 -9.54
C LYS A 102 -4.75 24.44 -8.85
N PRO A 103 -3.98 24.30 -7.79
CA PRO A 103 -3.47 23.07 -7.19
C PRO A 103 -4.55 22.29 -6.41
N LEU A 104 -4.44 20.94 -6.43
CA LEU A 104 -5.22 20.07 -5.59
C LEU A 104 -4.65 20.09 -4.16
N PRO A 105 -5.43 20.51 -3.15
CA PRO A 105 -4.98 20.46 -1.76
C PRO A 105 -4.87 19.00 -1.30
N VAL A 106 -3.73 18.67 -0.69
CA VAL A 106 -3.44 17.33 -0.15
C VAL A 106 -2.85 17.49 1.24
N ARG A 107 -3.35 16.72 2.20
CA ARG A 107 -2.80 16.63 3.55
C ARG A 107 -2.07 15.32 3.74
N ILE A 108 -0.83 15.31 4.22
CA ILE A 108 -0.13 14.08 4.60
C ILE A 108 -0.81 13.45 5.81
N LEU A 109 -1.20 12.19 5.69
CA LEU A 109 -1.78 11.37 6.77
C LEU A 109 -0.79 10.39 7.36
N LEU A 110 0.01 9.72 6.53
CA LEU A 110 1.02 8.77 6.97
C LEU A 110 2.40 9.20 6.46
N TYR A 111 3.35 9.17 7.37
CA TYR A 111 4.76 9.38 7.10
C TYR A 111 5.60 8.46 8.02
N PRO A 112 6.87 8.21 7.70
CA PRO A 112 7.68 7.27 8.46
C PRO A 112 7.94 7.77 9.88
N THR A 113 7.44 7.02 10.87
CA THR A 113 7.70 7.23 12.30
C THR A 113 8.17 5.96 13.00
N GLU A 114 8.11 4.83 12.31
CA GLU A 114 8.44 3.52 12.84
C GLU A 114 9.63 2.90 12.10
N LEU A 115 10.33 1.95 12.75
CA LEU A 115 11.49 1.29 12.14
C LEU A 115 11.15 0.54 10.85
N PHE A 116 9.96 -0.05 10.78
CA PHE A 116 9.50 -0.76 9.59
C PHE A 116 9.14 0.18 8.41
N GLU A 117 9.23 1.48 8.59
CA GLU A 117 9.03 2.52 7.59
C GLU A 117 10.31 3.34 7.30
N ALA A 118 11.38 3.13 8.08
CA ALA A 118 12.48 4.08 8.20
C ALA A 118 13.39 4.21 6.97
N VAL A 119 13.21 3.38 5.94
CA VAL A 119 14.08 3.40 4.75
C VAL A 119 13.46 4.15 3.58
N ARG A 120 12.23 3.79 3.19
CA ARG A 120 11.51 4.45 2.09
C ARG A 120 10.14 4.98 2.49
N GLY A 121 9.74 4.85 3.74
CA GLY A 121 8.49 5.40 4.26
C GLY A 121 7.28 4.52 4.02
N CYS A 122 6.16 5.20 3.77
CA CYS A 122 4.84 4.60 3.60
C CYS A 122 4.44 4.62 2.13
N GLU A 123 4.12 3.45 1.56
CA GLU A 123 3.88 3.28 0.13
C GLU A 123 2.51 2.66 -0.17
N ASP A 124 1.93 3.04 -1.31
CA ASP A 124 0.91 2.29 -2.07
C ASP A 124 -0.34 1.92 -1.25
N ALA A 125 -1.03 2.91 -0.69
CA ALA A 125 -2.22 2.71 0.13
C ALA A 125 -3.36 2.01 -0.62
N ARG A 126 -4.07 1.12 0.09
CA ARG A 126 -5.39 0.60 -0.29
C ARG A 126 -6.36 0.94 0.83
N ALA A 127 -7.25 1.86 0.56
CA ALA A 127 -8.12 2.45 1.54
C ALA A 127 -9.50 1.80 1.53
N HIS A 128 -10.08 1.65 2.72
CA HIS A 128 -11.39 1.06 2.93
C HIS A 128 -12.16 1.85 3.98
N ARG A 129 -13.44 2.06 3.74
CA ARG A 129 -14.37 2.57 4.75
C ARG A 129 -14.68 1.43 5.73
N ARG A 130 -14.58 1.72 7.01
CA ARG A 130 -14.92 0.79 8.10
C ARG A 130 -15.86 1.50 9.07
N GLU A 131 -16.48 0.75 9.97
CA GLU A 131 -17.29 1.33 11.05
C GLU A 131 -16.43 2.27 11.89
N GLY A 132 -16.87 3.52 12.02
CA GLY A 132 -16.20 4.56 12.80
C GLY A 132 -14.91 5.13 12.20
N GLY A 133 -14.66 4.92 10.89
CA GLY A 133 -13.53 5.56 10.22
C GLY A 133 -13.01 4.85 8.99
N TYR A 134 -11.70 4.82 8.82
CA TYR A 134 -11.03 4.28 7.63
C TYR A 134 -9.88 3.35 8.02
N ALA A 135 -9.67 2.33 7.20
CA ALA A 135 -8.53 1.43 7.29
C ALA A 135 -7.72 1.51 5.99
N LEU A 136 -6.42 1.70 6.12
CA LEU A 136 -5.49 1.76 5.00
C LEU A 136 -4.47 0.64 5.11
N PHE A 137 -4.53 -0.36 4.22
CA PHE A 137 -3.36 -1.19 3.98
C PHE A 137 -2.32 -0.36 3.25
N TYR A 138 -1.09 -0.43 3.69
CA TYR A 138 0.04 0.21 3.04
C TYR A 138 1.30 -0.64 3.19
N THR A 139 2.30 -0.31 2.41
CA THR A 139 3.61 -0.94 2.52
C THR A 139 4.54 -0.02 3.31
N GLY A 140 4.94 -0.45 4.49
CA GLY A 140 6.08 0.13 5.18
C GLY A 140 7.37 -0.41 4.56
N VAL A 141 8.33 0.46 4.22
CA VAL A 141 9.63 0.03 3.72
C VAL A 141 10.70 0.45 4.70
N GLY A 142 11.21 -0.52 5.43
CA GLY A 142 12.11 -0.28 6.54
C GLY A 142 12.84 -1.54 7.01
N LYS A 143 13.21 -1.53 8.28
CA LYS A 143 13.88 -2.63 8.95
C LYS A 143 12.90 -3.28 9.92
N LEU A 144 12.83 -4.60 9.89
CA LEU A 144 12.24 -5.37 11.00
C LEU A 144 13.32 -5.59 12.03
N GLY A 145 13.17 -4.93 13.17
CA GLY A 145 14.13 -5.10 14.26
C GLY A 145 14.00 -6.48 14.90
N ASP A 146 14.86 -7.41 14.55
CA ASP A 146 15.36 -8.35 15.54
C ASP A 146 16.69 -7.81 16.01
N ALA A 147 16.70 -7.21 17.19
CA ALA A 147 17.89 -6.62 17.80
C ALA A 147 19.00 -7.66 18.13
N ARG A 148 18.79 -8.92 17.77
CA ARG A 148 19.69 -10.02 18.04
C ARG A 148 20.55 -10.44 16.86
N ASN A 149 20.35 -9.90 15.67
CA ASN A 149 21.16 -10.26 14.50
C ASN A 149 21.88 -9.05 13.93
N THR A 150 22.99 -8.66 14.53
CA THR A 150 23.84 -7.55 14.11
C THR A 150 24.68 -7.84 12.86
N ASP A 151 24.71 -9.09 12.38
CA ASP A 151 25.53 -9.52 11.24
C ASP A 151 24.78 -9.67 9.91
N SER A 152 23.48 -9.44 9.87
CA SER A 152 22.74 -9.49 8.62
C SER A 152 22.95 -8.21 7.82
N LYS A 153 23.45 -8.36 6.59
CA LYS A 153 23.40 -7.33 5.55
C LYS A 153 22.01 -6.71 5.58
N GLU A 154 21.93 -5.39 5.68
CA GLU A 154 20.68 -4.63 5.75
C GLU A 154 19.74 -5.00 4.63
N VAL A 155 18.81 -5.90 4.89
CA VAL A 155 17.79 -6.30 3.92
C VAL A 155 16.62 -5.33 4.10
N PHE A 156 16.41 -4.47 3.13
CA PHE A 156 15.19 -3.67 3.04
C PHE A 156 14.01 -4.59 2.77
N THR A 157 13.00 -4.52 3.59
CA THR A 157 11.83 -5.37 3.44
C THR A 157 10.59 -4.49 3.24
N ALA A 158 9.82 -4.82 2.20
CA ALA A 158 8.49 -4.28 2.02
C ALA A 158 7.56 -5.03 2.98
N ILE A 159 6.99 -4.30 3.94
CA ILE A 159 6.22 -4.88 5.04
C ILE A 159 4.77 -4.43 4.90
N LEU A 160 3.87 -5.39 4.73
CA LEU A 160 2.45 -5.09 4.76
C LEU A 160 2.07 -4.53 6.13
N SER A 161 1.43 -3.39 6.13
CA SER A 161 1.03 -2.66 7.32
C SER A 161 -0.40 -2.18 7.21
N LEU A 162 -1.04 -1.96 8.36
CA LEU A 162 -2.38 -1.41 8.48
C LEU A 162 -2.33 -0.13 9.32
N ALA A 163 -2.97 0.92 8.82
CA ALA A 163 -3.26 2.13 9.58
C ALA A 163 -4.77 2.31 9.72
N GLU A 164 -5.21 2.70 10.90
CA GLU A 164 -6.61 2.97 11.20
C GLU A 164 -6.79 4.43 11.58
N PHE A 165 -7.79 5.04 11.01
CA PHE A 165 -8.17 6.44 11.21
C PHE A 165 -9.61 6.54 11.69
N ASP A 166 -9.92 7.58 12.43
CA ASP A 166 -11.30 7.97 12.67
C ASP A 166 -11.93 8.68 11.45
N GLU A 167 -13.19 9.12 11.60
CA GLU A 167 -13.92 9.83 10.54
C GLU A 167 -13.32 11.20 10.20
N ALA A 168 -12.57 11.79 11.11
CA ALA A 168 -11.83 13.05 10.90
C ALA A 168 -10.41 12.85 10.37
N PHE A 169 -10.06 11.62 9.95
CA PHE A 169 -8.71 11.24 9.49
C PHE A 169 -7.61 11.46 10.53
N GLN A 170 -7.96 11.35 11.84
CA GLN A 170 -6.94 11.30 12.88
C GLN A 170 -6.46 9.86 13.02
N LEU A 171 -5.14 9.67 12.98
CA LEU A 171 -4.52 8.35 13.10
C LEU A 171 -4.78 7.79 14.52
N LYS A 172 -5.44 6.63 14.58
CA LYS A 172 -5.67 5.88 15.82
C LYS A 172 -4.53 4.93 16.13
N ARG A 173 -4.12 4.17 15.12
CA ARG A 173 -2.97 3.26 15.24
C ARG A 173 -2.42 2.91 13.86
N LYS A 174 -1.17 2.49 13.82
CA LYS A 174 -0.56 1.82 12.69
C LYS A 174 0.39 0.73 13.17
N ALA A 175 0.43 -0.38 12.45
CA ALA A 175 1.28 -1.52 12.78
C ALA A 175 1.54 -2.39 11.55
N PRO A 176 2.66 -3.11 11.50
CA PRO A 176 2.87 -4.17 10.55
C PRO A 176 1.90 -5.33 10.80
N ILE A 177 1.41 -5.95 9.74
CA ILE A 177 0.54 -7.12 9.83
C ILE A 177 1.40 -8.35 10.06
N ARG A 178 1.00 -9.14 11.05
CA ARG A 178 1.58 -10.44 11.36
C ARG A 178 0.62 -11.53 10.92
N ILE A 179 1.13 -12.52 10.24
CA ILE A 179 0.34 -13.69 9.87
C ILE A 179 0.69 -14.81 10.85
N GLY A 180 -0.27 -15.19 11.65
CA GLY A 180 -0.21 -16.38 12.51
C GLY A 180 -0.65 -17.60 11.71
N LEU A 181 0.11 -18.68 11.75
CA LEU A 181 -0.33 -19.97 11.22
C LEU A 181 -1.18 -20.65 12.30
N SER A 182 -2.39 -21.08 11.93
CA SER A 182 -3.33 -21.70 12.87
C SER A 182 -2.74 -22.93 13.53
N GLY A 183 -2.80 -23.01 14.85
CA GLY A 183 -2.58 -24.20 15.64
C GLY A 183 -1.45 -24.18 16.65
N GLU A 184 -0.62 -23.15 16.70
CA GLU A 184 0.40 -23.05 17.74
C GLU A 184 0.46 -21.63 18.31
N GLU A 185 0.34 -21.53 19.63
CA GLU A 185 0.71 -20.32 20.41
C GLU A 185 2.24 -20.05 20.38
N THR A 186 2.92 -20.61 19.40
CA THR A 186 4.34 -20.37 19.19
C THR A 186 4.50 -19.00 18.54
N GLY A 187 4.74 -17.99 19.26
CA GLY A 187 5.04 -16.61 18.92
C GLY A 187 5.85 -16.24 17.65
N LEU A 188 5.86 -17.09 16.65
CA LEU A 188 6.41 -16.90 15.30
C LEU A 188 5.36 -16.28 14.39
N ALA A 189 5.14 -15.00 14.60
CA ALA A 189 4.41 -14.21 13.63
C ALA A 189 5.34 -13.88 12.46
N LEU A 190 4.94 -14.32 11.27
CA LEU A 190 5.63 -14.03 10.04
C LEU A 190 5.24 -12.66 9.49
N TYR A 191 6.24 -11.89 9.16
CA TYR A 191 6.07 -10.76 8.27
C TYR A 191 6.27 -11.25 6.84
N LEU A 192 5.18 -11.44 6.09
CA LEU A 192 5.31 -11.76 4.68
C LEU A 192 5.67 -10.48 3.90
N PRO A 193 6.75 -10.51 3.12
CA PRO A 193 6.98 -9.51 2.10
C PRO A 193 5.80 -9.52 1.12
N THR A 194 4.97 -8.49 1.16
CA THR A 194 3.82 -8.37 0.28
C THR A 194 3.44 -6.92 0.10
N LYS A 195 2.86 -6.62 -1.06
CA LYS A 195 2.32 -5.31 -1.40
C LYS A 195 0.87 -5.41 -1.83
N ASN A 196 0.18 -4.27 -1.81
CA ASN A 196 -1.14 -4.12 -2.40
C ASN A 196 -2.21 -5.07 -1.83
N ALA A 197 -2.17 -5.34 -0.53
CA ALA A 197 -3.26 -6.06 0.12
C ALA A 197 -4.55 -5.24 0.09
N THR A 198 -5.67 -5.93 0.00
CA THR A 198 -6.99 -5.28 0.01
C THR A 198 -8.00 -6.13 0.76
N PHE A 199 -8.94 -5.50 1.46
CA PHE A 199 -10.07 -6.23 2.01
C PHE A 199 -10.96 -6.73 0.88
N LEU A 200 -11.40 -7.96 1.03
CA LEU A 200 -12.53 -8.53 0.31
C LEU A 200 -13.79 -8.40 1.18
N GLU A 201 -14.80 -9.17 0.89
CA GLU A 201 -16.01 -9.23 1.69
C GLU A 201 -15.71 -9.76 3.11
N GLY A 202 -16.29 -9.10 4.11
CA GLY A 202 -16.05 -9.41 5.52
C GLY A 202 -14.63 -9.08 5.98
N ASP A 203 -13.99 -10.02 6.67
CA ASP A 203 -12.63 -9.88 7.22
C ASP A 203 -11.57 -10.60 6.36
N HIS A 204 -11.95 -11.02 5.15
CA HIS A 204 -11.01 -11.64 4.23
C HIS A 204 -10.10 -10.58 3.59
N VAL A 205 -8.83 -10.93 3.47
CA VAL A 205 -7.82 -10.06 2.86
C VAL A 205 -7.17 -10.78 1.69
N LEU A 206 -7.21 -10.14 0.52
CA LEU A 206 -6.43 -10.58 -0.63
C LEU A 206 -5.00 -10.10 -0.46
N LEU A 207 -4.06 -11.02 -0.53
CA LEU A 207 -2.63 -10.76 -0.43
C LEU A 207 -1.92 -11.10 -1.75
N ARG A 208 -0.81 -10.42 -1.99
CA ARG A 208 0.13 -10.77 -3.07
C ARG A 208 1.52 -10.95 -2.45
N PRO A 209 1.81 -12.12 -1.88
CA PRO A 209 3.11 -12.38 -1.28
C PRO A 209 4.20 -12.41 -2.37
N SER A 210 5.33 -11.78 -2.08
CA SER A 210 6.54 -11.86 -2.90
C SER A 210 7.32 -13.10 -2.45
N LEU A 211 7.33 -14.13 -3.29
CA LEU A 211 7.99 -15.40 -2.98
C LEU A 211 9.27 -15.53 -3.81
N PRO A 212 10.41 -15.84 -3.18
CA PRO A 212 11.66 -16.04 -3.92
C PRO A 212 11.53 -17.10 -5.02
N GLY A 213 11.94 -16.75 -6.23
CA GLY A 213 11.94 -17.66 -7.39
C GLY A 213 10.62 -17.78 -8.13
N LEU A 214 9.60 -16.99 -7.77
CA LEU A 214 8.38 -16.82 -8.57
C LEU A 214 8.32 -15.41 -9.17
N PRO A 215 7.79 -15.27 -10.39
CA PRO A 215 7.52 -13.95 -10.94
C PRO A 215 6.42 -13.25 -10.12
N ASP A 216 6.56 -11.94 -9.94
CA ASP A 216 5.56 -11.07 -9.31
C ASP A 216 4.27 -10.96 -10.14
#